data_9fc8fa4ef1f29f26adb6ef5b8a5c9a34
#
_entry.id   9fc8fa4ef1f29f26adb6ef5b8a5c9a34
#
_cell.length_a   1.000
_cell.length_b   1.000
_cell.length_c   1.000
_cell.angle_alpha   90.00
_cell.angle_beta   90.00
_cell.angle_gamma   90.00
#
_symmetry.space_group_name_H-M   'P 1'
#
loop_
_entity.id
_entity.type
_entity.pdbx_description
1 polymer ?
#
loop_
_entity_poly.entity_id
_entity_poly.type
_entity_poly.pdbx_seq_one_letter_code
_entity_poly.pdbx_strand_id
1 'polypeptide(L)'
;MLGKKIFNNKLLASVTLLSSLAFSQTVFAHADHEHAAPRVVSAGAGVTELVLALDAGNELVAVDSTSQLPKGYDKVEKLGYHRMLSAEGILALSPNLVLGTDAMGPKATLDVLNGANVNVIQLPDAHTQPQLLSNIDEMGKLLNREKQAQALQNQVKQSFVQIEQKQQQIAKQGDAPKVLFLLLQADRPARVGGDDTAADIIIKLAGGKNIAGFSGYKSVSQEGILSLQPDVILISNRSDKAIENPVADVLKQMPLLEHTPAGKNQQIQSLKPQALLGGLGLSAIEAADQLASDFINVKQY
;
A
#
# COMPACT_ATOMS: atom_id res chain seq x y z
N MET A 1 25.58 100.28 -30.24
CA MET A 1 27.04 100.28 -30.30
C MET A 1 27.49 98.88 -30.45
N LEU A 2 27.95 98.58 -31.63
CA LEU A 2 29.30 98.10 -32.00
C LEU A 2 29.72 96.85 -31.22
N GLY A 3 30.12 95.72 -31.80
CA GLY A 3 30.61 95.51 -33.18
C GLY A 3 31.05 94.10 -33.32
N LYS A 4 30.84 93.59 -34.46
CA LYS A 4 31.62 92.73 -35.37
C LYS A 4 32.87 92.03 -34.84
N LYS A 5 32.97 90.71 -35.17
CA LYS A 5 33.93 90.08 -36.12
C LYS A 5 33.86 88.53 -35.91
N ILE A 6 33.44 87.74 -36.88
CA ILE A 6 34.03 87.09 -38.04
C ILE A 6 35.48 86.61 -37.80
N PHE A 7 35.66 85.25 -37.89
CA PHE A 7 36.64 84.49 -38.67
C PHE A 7 36.60 83.02 -38.33
N ASN A 8 36.11 82.25 -39.19
CA ASN A 8 36.73 81.37 -40.22
C ASN A 8 37.69 80.26 -39.75
N ASN A 9 37.28 79.11 -40.19
CA ASN A 9 38.05 77.95 -40.73
C ASN A 9 38.95 77.08 -39.81
N LYS A 10 38.70 75.85 -39.70
CA LYS A 10 39.27 74.78 -40.57
C LYS A 10 38.85 73.43 -40.12
N LEU A 11 38.43 72.64 -41.09
CA LEU A 11 38.37 71.18 -41.09
C LEU A 11 39.52 70.53 -40.31
N LEU A 12 39.19 69.54 -39.49
CA LEU A 12 40.02 68.37 -39.31
C LEU A 12 39.10 67.18 -39.02
N ALA A 13 39.07 66.27 -39.94
CA ALA A 13 38.41 64.96 -39.81
C ALA A 13 39.17 64.11 -38.81
N SER A 14 38.50 63.69 -37.77
CA SER A 14 39.00 62.61 -36.90
C SER A 14 38.02 61.43 -36.97
N VAL A 15 38.47 60.43 -37.68
CA VAL A 15 37.84 59.13 -37.76
C VAL A 15 38.01 58.48 -36.40
N THR A 16 36.93 58.43 -35.60
CA THR A 16 36.87 57.62 -34.38
C THR A 16 36.28 56.26 -34.74
N LEU A 17 37.16 55.27 -34.74
CA LEU A 17 36.84 53.83 -34.87
C LEU A 17 36.10 53.42 -33.62
N LEU A 18 34.77 53.29 -33.67
CA LEU A 18 33.99 52.61 -32.61
C LEU A 18 34.16 51.08 -32.73
N SER A 19 35.07 50.57 -31.97
CA SER A 19 35.13 49.09 -31.71
C SER A 19 33.95 48.69 -30.85
N SER A 20 32.89 48.14 -31.48
CA SER A 20 31.78 47.47 -30.82
C SER A 20 32.28 46.14 -30.22
N LEU A 21 32.57 46.12 -28.92
CA LEU A 21 32.68 44.90 -28.16
C LEU A 21 31.30 44.22 -28.14
N ALA A 22 31.13 43.22 -29.00
CA ALA A 22 30.02 42.28 -28.88
C ALA A 22 30.24 41.44 -27.61
N PHE A 23 29.56 41.78 -26.54
CA PHE A 23 29.47 40.95 -25.36
C PHE A 23 28.58 39.78 -25.73
N SER A 24 29.18 38.67 -26.16
CA SER A 24 28.49 37.38 -26.30
C SER A 24 28.06 36.92 -24.90
N GLN A 25 26.82 37.22 -24.55
CA GLN A 25 26.19 36.54 -23.42
C GLN A 25 25.97 35.07 -23.83
N THR A 26 26.86 34.21 -23.38
CA THR A 26 26.58 32.78 -23.35
C THR A 26 25.43 32.60 -22.37
N VAL A 27 24.22 32.51 -22.90
CA VAL A 27 23.06 31.97 -22.19
C VAL A 27 23.44 30.55 -21.92
N PHE A 28 23.91 30.25 -20.71
CA PHE A 28 23.86 28.90 -20.18
C PHE A 28 22.36 28.53 -20.10
N ALA A 29 21.86 27.90 -21.15
CA ALA A 29 20.64 27.14 -21.05
C ALA A 29 20.90 26.09 -19.96
N HIS A 30 20.43 26.36 -18.77
CA HIS A 30 20.15 25.28 -17.84
C HIS A 30 19.17 24.38 -18.61
N ALA A 31 19.66 23.27 -19.10
CA ALA A 31 18.78 22.17 -19.45
C ALA A 31 18.13 21.78 -18.11
N ASP A 32 16.99 22.37 -17.82
CA ASP A 32 16.05 21.76 -16.93
C ASP A 32 15.83 20.36 -17.55
N HIS A 33 16.48 19.35 -16.98
CA HIS A 33 16.05 17.99 -17.17
C HIS A 33 14.62 17.98 -16.62
N GLU A 34 13.65 18.27 -17.50
CA GLU A 34 12.28 17.90 -17.26
C GLU A 34 12.32 16.41 -16.92
N HIS A 35 12.36 16.11 -15.64
CA HIS A 35 12.13 14.75 -15.19
C HIS A 35 10.73 14.40 -15.70
N ALA A 36 10.68 13.60 -16.75
CA ALA A 36 9.41 13.09 -17.24
C ALA A 36 8.62 12.58 -16.04
N ALA A 37 7.36 12.98 -15.95
CA ALA A 37 6.50 12.61 -14.84
C ALA A 37 6.63 11.10 -14.59
N PRO A 38 6.74 10.64 -13.33
CA PRO A 38 6.89 9.24 -13.02
C PRO A 38 5.78 8.41 -13.70
N ARG A 39 6.18 7.31 -14.32
CA ARG A 39 5.28 6.31 -14.90
C ARG A 39 5.46 5.06 -14.09
N VAL A 40 4.57 4.87 -13.13
CA VAL A 40 4.71 3.89 -12.07
C VAL A 40 3.92 2.62 -12.37
N VAL A 41 4.58 1.48 -12.29
CA VAL A 41 3.92 0.18 -12.17
C VAL A 41 3.98 -0.24 -10.70
N SER A 42 2.83 -0.55 -10.12
CA SER A 42 2.73 -1.02 -8.74
C SER A 42 2.37 -2.50 -8.68
N ALA A 43 3.19 -3.30 -8.04
CA ALA A 43 3.08 -4.76 -7.96
C ALA A 43 2.88 -5.21 -6.51
N GLY A 44 1.64 -5.38 -6.14
CA GLY A 44 1.17 -5.78 -4.80
C GLY A 44 0.19 -4.78 -4.19
N ALA A 45 -0.87 -5.31 -3.61
CA ALA A 45 -1.98 -4.52 -3.06
C ALA A 45 -1.53 -3.46 -2.04
N GLY A 46 -0.65 -3.85 -1.09
CA GLY A 46 -0.16 -2.93 -0.07
C GLY A 46 0.69 -1.79 -0.64
N VAL A 47 1.50 -2.06 -1.67
CA VAL A 47 2.29 -1.03 -2.36
C VAL A 47 1.36 -0.07 -3.09
N THR A 48 0.33 -0.59 -3.78
CA THR A 48 -0.66 0.24 -4.47
C THR A 48 -1.44 1.13 -3.50
N GLU A 49 -1.81 0.63 -2.32
CA GLU A 49 -2.42 1.43 -1.26
C GLU A 49 -1.52 2.62 -0.86
N LEU A 50 -0.22 2.38 -0.70
CA LEU A 50 0.72 3.44 -0.35
C LEU A 50 0.88 4.47 -1.47
N VAL A 51 0.96 4.04 -2.75
CA VAL A 51 1.00 4.97 -3.91
C VAL A 51 -0.22 5.89 -3.91
N LEU A 52 -1.41 5.32 -3.69
CA LEU A 52 -2.67 6.09 -3.63
C LEU A 52 -2.71 7.03 -2.41
N ALA A 53 -2.29 6.55 -1.23
CA ALA A 53 -2.27 7.34 -0.01
C ALA A 53 -1.25 8.48 -0.02
N LEU A 54 -0.21 8.36 -0.84
CA LEU A 54 0.79 9.40 -1.09
C LEU A 54 0.38 10.39 -2.19
N ASP A 55 -0.86 10.31 -2.68
CA ASP A 55 -1.37 11.18 -3.74
C ASP A 55 -0.57 11.09 -5.05
N ALA A 56 -0.02 9.90 -5.34
CA ALA A 56 0.73 9.61 -6.56
C ALA A 56 -0.04 8.69 -7.53
N GLY A 57 -1.34 8.51 -7.31
CA GLY A 57 -2.17 7.61 -8.12
C GLY A 57 -2.26 8.00 -9.60
N ASN A 58 -2.12 9.28 -9.93
CA ASN A 58 -2.09 9.78 -11.31
C ASN A 58 -0.82 9.37 -12.07
N GLU A 59 0.20 8.89 -11.40
CA GLU A 59 1.45 8.40 -11.97
C GLU A 59 1.36 6.90 -12.33
N LEU A 60 0.33 6.20 -11.83
CA LEU A 60 0.13 4.79 -12.10
C LEU A 60 -0.20 4.56 -13.58
N VAL A 61 0.59 3.72 -14.22
CA VAL A 61 0.31 3.21 -15.58
C VAL A 61 -0.22 1.77 -15.55
N ALA A 62 0.15 0.99 -14.54
CA ALA A 62 -0.40 -0.33 -14.30
C ALA A 62 -0.31 -0.76 -12.83
N VAL A 63 -1.17 -1.71 -12.46
CA VAL A 63 -1.13 -2.39 -11.16
C VAL A 63 -1.29 -3.90 -11.35
N ASP A 64 -0.85 -4.69 -10.37
CA ASP A 64 -1.04 -6.15 -10.42
C ASP A 64 -2.49 -6.57 -10.13
N SER A 65 -2.79 -7.85 -10.33
CA SER A 65 -4.14 -8.39 -10.17
C SER A 65 -4.67 -8.37 -8.74
N THR A 66 -3.82 -8.18 -7.73
CA THR A 66 -4.24 -8.09 -6.31
C THR A 66 -4.63 -6.69 -5.89
N SER A 67 -4.24 -5.69 -6.65
CA SER A 67 -4.47 -4.29 -6.36
C SER A 67 -5.88 -3.85 -6.72
N GLN A 68 -6.55 -3.17 -5.81
CA GLN A 68 -7.85 -2.53 -6.05
C GLN A 68 -7.65 -1.03 -6.26
N LEU A 69 -8.30 -0.50 -7.29
CA LEU A 69 -8.26 0.93 -7.61
C LEU A 69 -9.64 1.56 -7.37
N PRO A 70 -9.68 2.80 -6.85
CA PRO A 70 -10.92 3.57 -6.77
C PRO A 70 -11.50 3.86 -8.16
N LYS A 71 -12.73 4.34 -8.22
CA LYS A 71 -13.32 4.86 -9.46
C LYS A 71 -12.46 6.01 -10.02
N GLY A 72 -12.33 6.06 -11.34
CA GLY A 72 -11.54 7.10 -12.02
C GLY A 72 -10.15 6.64 -12.48
N TYR A 73 -9.76 5.42 -12.16
CA TYR A 73 -8.49 4.81 -12.61
C TYR A 73 -8.67 3.81 -13.76
N ASP A 74 -9.70 3.99 -14.58
CA ASP A 74 -10.07 3.05 -15.66
C ASP A 74 -9.00 2.93 -16.76
N LYS A 75 -8.05 3.86 -16.81
CA LYS A 75 -6.93 3.88 -17.77
C LYS A 75 -5.69 3.15 -17.24
N VAL A 76 -5.68 2.77 -15.98
CA VAL A 76 -4.57 2.02 -15.39
C VAL A 76 -4.69 0.55 -15.76
N GLU A 77 -3.67 0.03 -16.43
CA GLU A 77 -3.68 -1.36 -16.90
C GLU A 77 -3.63 -2.35 -15.74
N LYS A 78 -4.30 -3.50 -15.92
CA LYS A 78 -4.25 -4.62 -14.98
C LYS A 78 -3.27 -5.66 -15.47
N LEU A 79 -2.17 -5.82 -14.74
CA LEU A 79 -1.18 -6.87 -14.97
C LEU A 79 -1.61 -8.20 -14.32
N GLY A 80 -0.85 -9.25 -14.56
CA GLY A 80 -0.98 -10.51 -13.86
C GLY A 80 -0.62 -10.41 -12.36
N TYR A 81 -0.51 -11.57 -11.72
CA TYR A 81 -0.15 -11.66 -10.31
C TYR A 81 1.30 -11.19 -10.05
N HIS A 82 1.53 -10.39 -9.02
CA HIS A 82 2.82 -9.75 -8.76
C HIS A 82 4.01 -10.72 -8.67
N ARG A 83 3.79 -11.99 -8.34
CA ARG A 83 4.84 -13.04 -8.33
C ARG A 83 5.11 -13.67 -9.69
N MET A 84 4.31 -13.34 -10.70
CA MET A 84 4.32 -13.93 -12.05
C MET A 84 4.21 -12.84 -13.12
N LEU A 85 4.95 -11.75 -12.95
CA LEU A 85 4.94 -10.60 -13.85
C LEU A 85 5.59 -10.94 -15.20
N SER A 86 5.13 -10.27 -16.27
CA SER A 86 5.72 -10.33 -17.61
C SER A 86 6.54 -9.07 -17.87
N ALA A 87 7.82 -9.24 -18.22
CA ALA A 87 8.67 -8.10 -18.58
C ALA A 87 8.14 -7.41 -19.85
N GLU A 88 7.69 -8.16 -20.85
CA GLU A 88 7.14 -7.62 -22.10
C GLU A 88 5.91 -6.76 -21.82
N GLY A 89 4.94 -7.26 -21.01
CA GLY A 89 3.74 -6.52 -20.67
C GLY A 89 4.04 -5.21 -19.92
N ILE A 90 5.05 -5.22 -19.05
CA ILE A 90 5.48 -4.03 -18.31
C ILE A 90 6.19 -3.04 -19.23
N LEU A 91 7.15 -3.49 -20.04
CA LEU A 91 7.92 -2.63 -20.94
C LEU A 91 7.05 -1.97 -22.03
N ALA A 92 5.99 -2.64 -22.47
CA ALA A 92 5.03 -2.06 -23.42
C ALA A 92 4.36 -0.78 -22.89
N LEU A 93 4.30 -0.62 -21.56
CA LEU A 93 3.75 0.57 -20.90
C LEU A 93 4.78 1.68 -20.70
N SER A 94 6.04 1.44 -21.09
CA SER A 94 7.15 2.39 -20.94
C SER A 94 7.23 3.01 -19.52
N PRO A 95 7.25 2.20 -18.43
CA PRO A 95 7.41 2.72 -17.09
C PRO A 95 8.85 3.17 -16.87
N ASN A 96 9.05 4.13 -15.96
CA ASN A 96 10.38 4.46 -15.45
C ASN A 96 10.61 3.93 -14.02
N LEU A 97 9.52 3.51 -13.34
CA LEU A 97 9.57 2.99 -11.98
C LEU A 97 8.63 1.79 -11.82
N VAL A 98 9.14 0.71 -11.28
CA VAL A 98 8.37 -0.46 -10.85
C VAL A 98 8.55 -0.64 -9.35
N LEU A 99 7.46 -0.56 -8.61
CA LEU A 99 7.43 -0.71 -7.16
C LEU A 99 6.75 -2.02 -6.78
N GLY A 100 7.34 -2.76 -5.88
CA GLY A 100 6.74 -3.99 -5.35
C GLY A 100 7.33 -4.36 -3.99
N THR A 101 6.99 -5.55 -3.49
CA THR A 101 7.61 -6.12 -2.31
C THR A 101 8.62 -7.22 -2.67
N ASP A 102 9.28 -7.78 -1.67
CA ASP A 102 10.19 -8.95 -1.83
C ASP A 102 9.52 -10.13 -2.54
N ALA A 103 8.20 -10.18 -2.50
CA ALA A 103 7.42 -11.20 -3.20
C ALA A 103 7.28 -10.95 -4.71
N MET A 104 7.66 -9.77 -5.21
CA MET A 104 7.56 -9.43 -6.63
C MET A 104 8.53 -10.29 -7.46
N GLY A 105 8.06 -10.78 -8.60
CA GLY A 105 8.87 -11.64 -9.45
C GLY A 105 8.17 -12.10 -10.73
N PRO A 106 8.76 -13.06 -11.44
CA PRO A 106 9.97 -13.80 -11.08
C PRO A 106 11.27 -12.97 -11.24
N LYS A 107 12.34 -13.39 -10.62
CA LYS A 107 13.64 -12.69 -10.69
C LYS A 107 14.10 -12.40 -12.13
N ALA A 108 13.91 -13.35 -13.03
CA ALA A 108 14.26 -13.17 -14.44
C ALA A 108 13.54 -11.97 -15.09
N THR A 109 12.26 -11.73 -14.73
CA THR A 109 11.51 -10.55 -15.17
C THR A 109 12.16 -9.28 -14.64
N LEU A 110 12.51 -9.25 -13.34
CA LEU A 110 13.11 -8.06 -12.73
C LEU A 110 14.50 -7.76 -13.33
N ASP A 111 15.29 -8.78 -13.64
CA ASP A 111 16.60 -8.64 -14.30
C ASP A 111 16.42 -8.01 -15.71
N VAL A 112 15.41 -8.42 -16.47
CA VAL A 112 15.11 -7.85 -17.81
C VAL A 112 14.69 -6.39 -17.69
N LEU A 113 13.83 -6.04 -16.72
CA LEU A 113 13.40 -4.65 -16.49
C LEU A 113 14.57 -3.74 -16.12
N ASN A 114 15.43 -4.19 -15.21
CA ASN A 114 16.65 -3.47 -14.83
C ASN A 114 17.61 -3.31 -16.05
N GLY A 115 17.75 -4.35 -16.88
CA GLY A 115 18.54 -4.28 -18.11
C GLY A 115 17.98 -3.31 -19.16
N ALA A 116 16.68 -3.01 -19.10
CA ALA A 116 16.00 -2.02 -19.92
C ALA A 116 15.98 -0.60 -19.31
N ASN A 117 16.81 -0.33 -18.28
CA ASN A 117 16.87 0.92 -17.52
C ASN A 117 15.56 1.33 -16.83
N VAL A 118 14.72 0.39 -16.47
CA VAL A 118 13.57 0.63 -15.59
C VAL A 118 14.05 0.52 -14.15
N ASN A 119 13.76 1.51 -13.33
CA ASN A 119 14.08 1.47 -11.91
C ASN A 119 13.13 0.50 -11.20
N VAL A 120 13.65 -0.62 -10.70
CA VAL A 120 12.87 -1.67 -10.02
C VAL A 120 13.22 -1.66 -8.54
N ILE A 121 12.24 -1.33 -7.71
CA ILE A 121 12.39 -1.23 -6.25
C ILE A 121 11.53 -2.29 -5.58
N GLN A 122 12.17 -3.09 -4.74
CA GLN A 122 11.50 -4.06 -3.87
C GLN A 122 11.57 -3.56 -2.42
N LEU A 123 10.42 -3.17 -1.89
CA LEU A 123 10.29 -2.80 -0.47
C LEU A 123 10.16 -4.07 0.38
N PRO A 124 10.71 -4.12 1.59
CA PRO A 124 10.48 -5.24 2.49
C PRO A 124 9.01 -5.35 2.86
N ASP A 125 8.47 -6.57 2.94
CA ASP A 125 7.13 -6.80 3.47
C ASP A 125 7.05 -6.29 4.91
N ALA A 126 6.12 -5.38 5.18
CA ALA A 126 5.95 -4.83 6.51
C ALA A 126 5.19 -5.82 7.42
N HIS A 127 5.78 -6.16 8.56
CA HIS A 127 5.16 -6.96 9.62
C HIS A 127 5.02 -6.17 10.93
N THR A 128 5.66 -5.00 11.01
CA THR A 128 5.67 -4.13 12.18
C THR A 128 5.44 -2.67 11.79
N GLN A 129 4.95 -1.87 12.74
CA GLN A 129 4.80 -0.43 12.54
C GLN A 129 6.08 0.26 12.06
N PRO A 130 7.28 0.05 12.65
CA PRO A 130 8.51 0.68 12.17
C PRO A 130 8.83 0.34 10.70
N GLN A 131 8.62 -0.91 10.27
CA GLN A 131 8.82 -1.31 8.86
C GLN A 131 7.86 -0.58 7.93
N LEU A 132 6.57 -0.50 8.27
CA LEU A 132 5.60 0.24 7.48
C LEU A 132 5.97 1.74 7.39
N LEU A 133 6.36 2.36 8.51
CA LEU A 133 6.77 3.76 8.51
C LEU A 133 8.02 3.99 7.64
N SER A 134 8.97 3.06 7.65
CA SER A 134 10.15 3.09 6.77
C SER A 134 9.76 2.98 5.29
N ASN A 135 8.85 2.07 4.94
CA ASN A 135 8.36 1.93 3.56
C ASN A 135 7.63 3.20 3.08
N ILE A 136 6.83 3.83 3.96
CA ILE A 136 6.15 5.11 3.64
C ILE A 136 7.18 6.21 3.36
N ASP A 137 8.25 6.32 4.17
CA ASP A 137 9.32 7.30 3.98
C ASP A 137 10.05 7.09 2.65
N GLU A 138 10.44 5.85 2.37
CA GLU A 138 11.13 5.49 1.12
C GLU A 138 10.26 5.77 -0.10
N MET A 139 9.00 5.36 -0.08
CA MET A 139 8.06 5.65 -1.17
C MET A 139 7.82 7.15 -1.34
N GLY A 140 7.75 7.92 -0.25
CA GLY A 140 7.66 9.36 -0.30
C GLY A 140 8.80 10.00 -1.10
N LYS A 141 10.04 9.53 -0.87
CA LYS A 141 11.23 9.97 -1.61
C LYS A 141 11.19 9.55 -3.08
N LEU A 142 10.87 8.28 -3.35
CA LEU A 142 10.81 7.73 -4.71
C LEU A 142 9.77 8.42 -5.60
N LEU A 143 8.67 8.86 -4.99
CA LEU A 143 7.54 9.50 -5.69
C LEU A 143 7.55 11.04 -5.57
N ASN A 144 8.56 11.65 -4.94
CA ASN A 144 8.61 13.09 -4.63
C ASN A 144 7.36 13.55 -3.85
N ARG A 145 7.01 12.80 -2.81
CA ARG A 145 5.81 13.01 -1.94
C ARG A 145 6.18 13.00 -0.45
N GLU A 146 7.32 13.60 -0.08
CA GLU A 146 7.84 13.57 1.29
C GLU A 146 6.87 14.21 2.30
N LYS A 147 6.15 15.26 1.89
CA LYS A 147 5.15 15.92 2.75
C LYS A 147 3.95 14.99 3.01
N GLN A 148 3.47 14.32 1.97
CA GLN A 148 2.39 13.35 2.07
C GLN A 148 2.83 12.14 2.90
N ALA A 149 4.07 11.67 2.72
CA ALA A 149 4.65 10.59 3.50
C ALA A 149 4.71 10.94 4.99
N GLN A 150 5.16 12.15 5.34
CA GLN A 150 5.17 12.61 6.73
C GLN A 150 3.76 12.69 7.33
N ALA A 151 2.78 13.18 6.57
CA ALA A 151 1.39 13.22 7.00
C ALA A 151 0.82 11.80 7.21
N LEU A 152 1.06 10.89 6.28
CA LEU A 152 0.63 9.50 6.35
C LEU A 152 1.28 8.76 7.53
N GLN A 153 2.59 8.95 7.77
CA GLN A 153 3.26 8.40 8.94
C GLN A 153 2.60 8.86 10.26
N ASN A 154 2.22 10.13 10.35
CA ASN A 154 1.54 10.64 11.53
C ASN A 154 0.15 10.01 11.70
N GLN A 155 -0.61 9.83 10.63
CA GLN A 155 -1.90 9.13 10.65
C GLN A 155 -1.74 7.67 11.11
N VAL A 156 -0.77 6.95 10.55
CA VAL A 156 -0.45 5.57 10.96
C VAL A 156 -0.11 5.50 12.45
N LYS A 157 0.76 6.39 12.94
CA LYS A 157 1.10 6.45 14.38
C LYS A 157 -0.13 6.70 15.25
N GLN A 158 -1.02 7.59 14.83
CA GLN A 158 -2.27 7.87 15.56
C GLN A 158 -3.20 6.65 15.58
N SER A 159 -3.34 5.94 14.47
CA SER A 159 -4.14 4.69 14.41
C SER A 159 -3.59 3.65 15.39
N PHE A 160 -2.28 3.46 15.47
CA PHE A 160 -1.67 2.55 16.44
C PHE A 160 -1.96 2.95 17.89
N VAL A 161 -1.89 4.24 18.22
CA VAL A 161 -2.25 4.72 19.56
C VAL A 161 -3.72 4.44 19.88
N GLN A 162 -4.63 4.64 18.92
CA GLN A 162 -6.06 4.34 19.12
C GLN A 162 -6.30 2.84 19.32
N ILE A 163 -5.65 2.00 18.53
CA ILE A 163 -5.74 0.54 18.68
C ILE A 163 -5.19 0.11 20.05
N GLU A 164 -4.05 0.64 20.48
CA GLU A 164 -3.48 0.35 21.80
C GLU A 164 -4.42 0.72 22.95
N GLN A 165 -5.10 1.86 22.86
CA GLN A 165 -6.12 2.27 23.84
C GLN A 165 -7.28 1.26 23.88
N LYS A 166 -7.73 0.74 22.74
CA LYS A 166 -8.76 -0.31 22.67
C LYS A 166 -8.26 -1.63 23.26
N GLN A 167 -7.03 -2.03 22.95
CA GLN A 167 -6.41 -3.22 23.57
C GLN A 167 -6.36 -3.10 25.10
N GLN A 168 -6.04 -1.94 25.64
CA GLN A 168 -6.06 -1.70 27.09
C GLN A 168 -7.48 -1.81 27.68
N GLN A 169 -8.52 -1.44 26.92
CA GLN A 169 -9.91 -1.61 27.35
C GLN A 169 -10.30 -3.09 27.34
N ILE A 170 -9.92 -3.85 26.29
CA ILE A 170 -10.16 -5.28 26.19
C ILE A 170 -9.49 -6.00 27.36
N ALA A 171 -8.22 -5.70 27.65
CA ALA A 171 -7.47 -6.32 28.73
C ALA A 171 -8.07 -6.06 30.13
N LYS A 172 -8.81 -4.97 30.33
CA LYS A 172 -9.54 -4.70 31.59
C LYS A 172 -10.81 -5.54 31.76
N GLN A 173 -11.33 -6.12 30.67
CA GLN A 173 -12.54 -6.93 30.69
C GLN A 173 -12.26 -8.41 30.99
N GLY A 174 -11.00 -8.86 30.79
CA GLY A 174 -10.58 -10.24 31.04
C GLY A 174 -9.50 -10.70 30.07
N ASP A 175 -9.53 -11.99 29.72
CA ASP A 175 -8.59 -12.57 28.76
C ASP A 175 -8.83 -12.04 27.34
N ALA A 176 -7.80 -12.07 26.50
CA ALA A 176 -7.92 -11.72 25.08
C ALA A 176 -8.91 -12.69 24.38
N PRO A 177 -9.84 -12.20 23.55
CA PRO A 177 -10.75 -13.06 22.80
C PRO A 177 -10.01 -14.10 21.97
N LYS A 178 -10.48 -15.34 22.01
CA LYS A 178 -9.97 -16.46 21.20
C LYS A 178 -10.51 -16.33 19.79
N VAL A 179 -9.64 -16.03 18.85
CA VAL A 179 -9.99 -15.73 17.45
C VAL A 179 -9.47 -16.82 16.52
N LEU A 180 -10.31 -17.22 15.58
CA LEU A 180 -9.92 -18.12 14.50
C LEU A 180 -10.23 -17.47 13.15
N PHE A 181 -9.27 -17.51 12.23
CA PHE A 181 -9.49 -17.03 10.87
C PHE A 181 -9.69 -18.19 9.90
N LEU A 182 -10.72 -18.07 9.03
CA LEU A 182 -11.06 -19.03 7.98
C LEU A 182 -11.01 -18.36 6.61
N LEU A 183 -10.10 -18.84 5.76
CA LEU A 183 -10.10 -18.50 4.34
C LEU A 183 -11.04 -19.46 3.60
N LEU A 184 -12.18 -18.93 3.16
CA LEU A 184 -13.18 -19.70 2.42
C LEU A 184 -12.78 -19.83 0.95
N GLN A 185 -13.01 -21.01 0.38
CA GLN A 185 -12.73 -21.31 -1.04
C GLN A 185 -13.94 -22.05 -1.61
N ALA A 186 -14.44 -21.63 -2.80
CA ALA A 186 -15.70 -22.13 -3.36
C ALA A 186 -15.75 -23.67 -3.43
N ASP A 187 -14.70 -24.31 -3.95
CA ASP A 187 -14.67 -25.74 -4.26
C ASP A 187 -13.62 -26.52 -3.44
N ARG A 188 -13.16 -25.96 -2.33
CA ARG A 188 -12.13 -26.56 -1.49
C ARG A 188 -12.47 -26.37 -0.01
N PRO A 189 -11.96 -27.25 0.86
CA PRO A 189 -12.08 -27.06 2.30
C PRO A 189 -11.53 -25.69 2.72
N ALA A 190 -12.20 -25.04 3.67
CA ALA A 190 -11.72 -23.81 4.27
C ALA A 190 -10.32 -24.02 4.88
N ARG A 191 -9.51 -22.99 4.83
CA ARG A 191 -8.18 -23.01 5.43
C ARG A 191 -8.14 -22.10 6.63
N VAL A 192 -7.65 -22.62 7.73
CA VAL A 192 -7.39 -21.84 8.95
C VAL A 192 -6.06 -21.10 8.79
N GLY A 193 -6.06 -19.80 9.08
CA GLY A 193 -4.86 -18.97 9.14
C GLY A 193 -4.26 -18.98 10.54
N GLY A 194 -3.06 -19.52 10.65
CA GLY A 194 -2.28 -19.57 11.89
C GLY A 194 -1.27 -18.41 11.98
N ASP A 195 -0.25 -18.60 12.82
CA ASP A 195 0.83 -17.62 13.00
C ASP A 195 1.50 -17.27 11.67
N ASP A 196 2.10 -16.10 11.60
CA ASP A 196 2.81 -15.55 10.44
C ASP A 196 1.93 -15.30 9.19
N THR A 197 0.59 -15.24 9.37
CA THR A 197 -0.34 -14.83 8.30
C THR A 197 -0.77 -13.37 8.48
N ALA A 198 -1.25 -12.73 7.41
CA ALA A 198 -1.82 -11.38 7.52
C ALA A 198 -3.02 -11.34 8.49
N ALA A 199 -3.83 -12.40 8.55
CA ALA A 199 -4.91 -12.51 9.53
C ALA A 199 -4.38 -12.54 10.97
N ASP A 200 -3.27 -13.22 11.21
CA ASP A 200 -2.61 -13.26 12.52
C ASP A 200 -2.13 -11.87 12.96
N ILE A 201 -1.52 -11.11 12.04
CA ILE A 201 -1.10 -9.74 12.28
C ILE A 201 -2.31 -8.88 12.70
N ILE A 202 -3.42 -8.97 11.97
CA ILE A 202 -4.65 -8.20 12.25
C ILE A 202 -5.23 -8.61 13.61
N ILE A 203 -5.34 -9.92 13.88
CA ILE A 203 -5.89 -10.44 15.16
C ILE A 203 -5.06 -9.95 16.34
N LYS A 204 -3.74 -10.09 16.27
CA LYS A 204 -2.83 -9.66 17.35
C LYS A 204 -2.84 -8.14 17.53
N LEU A 205 -2.84 -7.39 16.42
CA LEU A 205 -2.93 -5.94 16.45
C LEU A 205 -4.27 -5.47 17.05
N ALA A 206 -5.37 -6.19 16.84
CA ALA A 206 -6.66 -5.89 17.44
C ALA A 206 -6.76 -6.26 18.93
N GLY A 207 -5.76 -6.95 19.50
CA GLY A 207 -5.77 -7.42 20.89
C GLY A 207 -6.44 -8.78 21.09
N GLY A 208 -6.68 -9.55 20.03
CA GLY A 208 -7.15 -10.91 20.06
C GLY A 208 -6.02 -11.94 20.15
N LYS A 209 -6.37 -13.17 20.48
CA LYS A 209 -5.47 -14.34 20.50
C LYS A 209 -5.81 -15.25 19.33
N ASN A 210 -4.91 -15.38 18.36
CA ASN A 210 -5.05 -16.41 17.33
C ASN A 210 -4.84 -17.80 17.96
N ILE A 211 -5.85 -18.66 17.84
CA ILE A 211 -5.85 -19.98 18.52
C ILE A 211 -5.58 -21.14 17.55
N ALA A 212 -5.14 -20.88 16.34
CA ALA A 212 -4.88 -21.92 15.34
C ALA A 212 -3.81 -22.93 15.77
N GLY A 213 -2.76 -22.48 16.51
CA GLY A 213 -1.73 -23.34 17.08
C GLY A 213 -0.72 -23.88 16.07
N PHE A 214 -0.59 -23.24 14.89
CA PHE A 214 0.40 -23.58 13.87
C PHE A 214 0.71 -22.35 13.01
N SER A 215 1.81 -22.37 12.25
CA SER A 215 2.18 -21.31 11.32
C SER A 215 1.60 -21.56 9.92
N GLY A 216 1.28 -20.47 9.21
CA GLY A 216 0.75 -20.46 7.85
C GLY A 216 -0.71 -20.93 7.75
N TYR A 217 -1.08 -21.47 6.60
CA TYR A 217 -2.45 -21.89 6.31
C TYR A 217 -2.56 -23.41 6.26
N LYS A 218 -3.49 -24.01 7.05
CA LYS A 218 -3.78 -25.45 7.03
C LYS A 218 -5.29 -25.69 6.95
N SER A 219 -5.69 -26.79 6.32
CA SER A 219 -7.06 -27.28 6.39
C SER A 219 -7.29 -27.95 7.74
N VAL A 220 -8.38 -27.59 8.41
CA VAL A 220 -8.79 -28.15 9.70
C VAL A 220 -10.23 -28.59 9.57
N SER A 221 -10.60 -29.75 10.13
CA SER A 221 -11.97 -30.23 10.10
C SER A 221 -12.89 -29.38 10.99
N GLN A 222 -14.20 -29.48 10.77
CA GLN A 222 -15.18 -28.78 11.63
C GLN A 222 -15.09 -29.19 13.08
N GLU A 223 -14.85 -30.49 13.34
CA GLU A 223 -14.64 -31.04 14.68
C GLU A 223 -13.38 -30.46 15.33
N GLY A 224 -12.31 -30.31 14.53
CA GLY A 224 -11.09 -29.65 14.98
C GLY A 224 -11.33 -28.20 15.37
N ILE A 225 -12.07 -27.44 14.54
CA ILE A 225 -12.44 -26.07 14.84
C ILE A 225 -13.36 -26.01 16.08
N LEU A 226 -14.35 -26.89 16.16
CA LEU A 226 -15.23 -26.97 17.31
C LEU A 226 -14.45 -27.20 18.62
N SER A 227 -13.43 -28.09 18.61
CA SER A 227 -12.61 -28.34 19.78
C SER A 227 -11.78 -27.14 20.26
N LEU A 228 -11.46 -26.20 19.38
CA LEU A 228 -10.74 -24.98 19.73
C LEU A 228 -11.62 -23.93 20.47
N GLN A 229 -12.95 -24.05 20.38
CA GLN A 229 -13.92 -23.18 21.04
C GLN A 229 -13.58 -21.69 20.83
N PRO A 230 -13.56 -21.16 19.58
CA PRO A 230 -13.30 -19.75 19.30
C PRO A 230 -14.44 -18.87 19.83
N ASP A 231 -14.08 -17.70 20.39
CA ASP A 231 -15.02 -16.65 20.79
C ASP A 231 -15.46 -15.82 19.57
N VAL A 232 -14.55 -15.66 18.60
CA VAL A 232 -14.78 -14.95 17.34
C VAL A 232 -14.23 -15.79 16.18
N ILE A 233 -14.99 -15.88 15.10
CA ILE A 233 -14.52 -16.43 13.82
C ILE A 233 -14.48 -15.31 12.79
N LEU A 234 -13.29 -15.09 12.23
CA LEU A 234 -13.10 -14.18 11.11
C LEU A 234 -13.08 -14.98 9.83
N ILE A 235 -13.79 -14.51 8.82
CA ILE A 235 -13.81 -15.15 7.51
C ILE A 235 -13.38 -14.19 6.41
N SER A 236 -12.79 -14.72 5.37
CA SER A 236 -12.58 -13.99 4.12
C SER A 236 -12.64 -14.96 2.95
N ASN A 237 -12.83 -14.45 1.77
CA ASN A 237 -12.74 -15.21 0.54
C ASN A 237 -11.69 -14.56 -0.40
N ARG A 238 -11.43 -15.18 -1.53
CA ARG A 238 -10.54 -14.63 -2.57
C ARG A 238 -11.29 -13.84 -3.63
N SER A 239 -12.59 -13.64 -3.44
CA SER A 239 -13.44 -12.90 -4.36
C SER A 239 -13.53 -11.44 -3.90
N ASP A 240 -13.59 -10.51 -4.82
CA ASP A 240 -13.86 -9.10 -4.53
C ASP A 240 -15.30 -8.86 -4.04
N LYS A 241 -16.15 -9.88 -4.07
CA LYS A 241 -17.51 -9.80 -3.56
C LYS A 241 -17.50 -9.91 -2.04
N ALA A 242 -18.09 -8.91 -1.39
CA ALA A 242 -18.31 -8.95 0.04
C ALA A 242 -19.19 -10.16 0.43
N ILE A 243 -18.90 -10.73 1.60
CA ILE A 243 -19.76 -11.76 2.19
C ILE A 243 -20.88 -10.99 2.92
N GLU A 244 -22.09 -11.03 2.38
CA GLU A 244 -23.21 -10.22 2.90
C GLU A 244 -23.74 -10.73 4.24
N ASN A 245 -23.77 -12.07 4.42
CA ASN A 245 -24.21 -12.69 5.67
C ASN A 245 -23.19 -13.73 6.15
N PRO A 246 -22.09 -13.29 6.80
CA PRO A 246 -21.00 -14.18 7.18
C PRO A 246 -21.45 -15.29 8.14
N VAL A 247 -22.39 -15.03 9.03
CA VAL A 247 -22.91 -16.05 9.97
C VAL A 247 -23.68 -17.14 9.23
N ALA A 248 -24.67 -16.77 8.42
CA ALA A 248 -25.49 -17.74 7.70
C ALA A 248 -24.66 -18.54 6.68
N ASP A 249 -23.75 -17.88 5.96
CA ASP A 249 -22.93 -18.51 4.93
C ASP A 249 -21.96 -19.54 5.52
N VAL A 250 -21.34 -19.22 6.66
CA VAL A 250 -20.43 -20.14 7.35
C VAL A 250 -21.20 -21.32 7.99
N LEU A 251 -22.29 -21.04 8.71
CA LEU A 251 -23.06 -22.11 9.38
C LEU A 251 -23.75 -23.04 8.37
N LYS A 252 -24.11 -22.56 7.18
CA LYS A 252 -24.58 -23.40 6.09
C LYS A 252 -23.52 -24.36 5.57
N GLN A 253 -22.26 -23.90 5.46
CA GLN A 253 -21.14 -24.72 4.96
C GLN A 253 -20.52 -25.60 6.06
N MET A 254 -20.52 -25.11 7.29
CA MET A 254 -19.89 -25.74 8.46
C MET A 254 -20.85 -25.71 9.66
N PRO A 255 -21.91 -26.55 9.66
CA PRO A 255 -22.96 -26.53 10.70
C PRO A 255 -22.47 -26.74 12.13
N LEU A 256 -21.39 -27.52 12.31
CA LEU A 256 -20.85 -27.79 13.66
C LEU A 256 -20.37 -26.50 14.35
N LEU A 257 -20.08 -25.46 13.61
CA LEU A 257 -19.59 -24.20 14.19
C LEU A 257 -20.67 -23.44 14.97
N GLU A 258 -21.96 -23.78 14.80
CA GLU A 258 -23.05 -23.25 15.65
C GLU A 258 -22.87 -23.58 17.13
N HIS A 259 -22.13 -24.68 17.45
CA HIS A 259 -21.87 -25.12 18.81
C HIS A 259 -20.63 -24.44 19.43
N THR A 260 -19.88 -23.66 18.70
CA THR A 260 -18.79 -22.82 19.24
C THR A 260 -19.35 -21.58 19.96
N PRO A 261 -18.59 -20.94 20.86
CA PRO A 261 -18.97 -19.64 21.40
C PRO A 261 -19.26 -18.60 20.30
N ALA A 262 -18.42 -18.56 19.25
CA ALA A 262 -18.62 -17.68 18.09
C ALA A 262 -19.95 -17.93 17.38
N GLY A 263 -20.31 -19.19 17.14
CA GLY A 263 -21.58 -19.54 16.49
C GLY A 263 -22.79 -19.17 17.34
N LYS A 264 -22.78 -19.54 18.63
CA LYS A 264 -23.87 -19.26 19.59
C LYS A 264 -24.11 -17.74 19.76
N ASN A 265 -23.06 -16.95 19.76
CA ASN A 265 -23.14 -15.50 19.99
C ASN A 265 -23.15 -14.70 18.69
N GLN A 266 -23.24 -15.35 17.52
CA GLN A 266 -23.21 -14.74 16.20
C GLN A 266 -21.95 -13.87 15.96
N GLN A 267 -20.83 -14.24 16.57
CA GLN A 267 -19.53 -13.55 16.45
C GLN A 267 -18.72 -14.15 15.29
N ILE A 268 -19.34 -14.17 14.10
CA ILE A 268 -18.70 -14.55 12.83
C ILE A 268 -18.70 -13.32 11.93
N GLN A 269 -17.50 -12.81 11.62
CA GLN A 269 -17.31 -11.54 10.94
C GLN A 269 -16.48 -11.71 9.67
N SER A 270 -16.73 -10.86 8.68
CA SER A 270 -15.97 -10.85 7.41
C SER A 270 -14.84 -9.85 7.45
N LEU A 271 -13.63 -10.29 7.10
CA LEU A 271 -12.51 -9.42 6.75
C LEU A 271 -12.49 -9.18 5.24
N LYS A 272 -12.31 -7.93 4.84
CA LYS A 272 -12.11 -7.58 3.43
C LYS A 272 -10.85 -8.28 2.92
N PRO A 273 -10.87 -8.92 1.73
CA PRO A 273 -9.69 -9.56 1.16
C PRO A 273 -8.47 -8.64 1.07
N GLN A 274 -8.70 -7.36 0.81
CA GLN A 274 -7.67 -6.33 0.71
C GLN A 274 -6.80 -6.25 1.98
N ALA A 275 -7.40 -6.35 3.18
CA ALA A 275 -6.67 -6.30 4.44
C ALA A 275 -5.70 -7.48 4.64
N LEU A 276 -5.87 -8.56 3.88
CA LEU A 276 -5.06 -9.78 3.97
C LEU A 276 -3.94 -9.84 2.91
N LEU A 277 -3.80 -8.79 2.11
CA LEU A 277 -2.83 -8.70 1.03
C LEU A 277 -1.75 -7.67 1.37
N GLY A 278 -0.50 -8.09 1.41
CA GLY A 278 0.62 -7.16 1.59
C GLY A 278 1.08 -6.96 3.05
N GLY A 279 0.81 -7.91 3.94
CA GLY A 279 1.28 -7.85 5.33
C GLY A 279 0.58 -6.76 6.15
N LEU A 280 1.36 -5.98 6.93
CA LEU A 280 0.86 -4.84 7.69
C LEU A 280 0.74 -3.61 6.78
N GLY A 281 -0.37 -3.51 6.05
CA GLY A 281 -0.73 -2.36 5.20
C GLY A 281 -1.76 -1.44 5.86
N LEU A 282 -2.19 -0.40 5.14
CA LEU A 282 -3.19 0.55 5.63
C LEU A 282 -4.55 -0.13 5.86
N SER A 283 -4.98 -0.97 4.93
CA SER A 283 -6.22 -1.77 5.08
C SER A 283 -6.15 -2.76 6.24
N ALA A 284 -4.97 -3.29 6.57
CA ALA A 284 -4.80 -4.18 7.71
C ALA A 284 -4.94 -3.42 9.04
N ILE A 285 -4.43 -2.20 9.12
CA ILE A 285 -4.58 -1.31 10.29
C ILE A 285 -6.06 -0.94 10.49
N GLU A 286 -6.75 -0.56 9.40
CA GLU A 286 -8.19 -0.25 9.43
C GLU A 286 -8.99 -1.45 9.95
N ALA A 287 -8.71 -2.64 9.42
CA ALA A 287 -9.37 -3.88 9.85
C ALA A 287 -9.09 -4.21 11.32
N ALA A 288 -7.85 -4.01 11.80
CA ALA A 288 -7.48 -4.22 13.19
C ALA A 288 -8.15 -3.21 14.14
N ASP A 289 -8.27 -1.95 13.73
CA ASP A 289 -8.95 -0.90 14.51
C ASP A 289 -10.44 -1.21 14.69
N GLN A 290 -11.11 -1.62 13.59
CA GLN A 290 -12.52 -2.04 13.64
C GLN A 290 -12.68 -3.28 14.52
N LEU A 291 -11.85 -4.30 14.32
CA LEU A 291 -11.89 -5.54 15.08
C LEU A 291 -11.65 -5.30 16.59
N ALA A 292 -10.73 -4.41 16.95
CA ALA A 292 -10.50 -4.01 18.33
C ALA A 292 -11.76 -3.36 18.95
N SER A 293 -12.50 -2.56 18.17
CA SER A 293 -13.79 -2.00 18.61
C SER A 293 -14.84 -3.06 18.86
N ASP A 294 -14.88 -4.08 17.97
CA ASP A 294 -15.81 -5.19 18.10
C ASP A 294 -15.49 -6.05 19.32
N PHE A 295 -14.20 -6.30 19.60
CA PHE A 295 -13.76 -7.06 20.78
C PHE A 295 -14.14 -6.45 22.11
N ILE A 296 -14.23 -5.12 22.21
CA ILE A 296 -14.72 -4.44 23.42
C ILE A 296 -16.16 -4.88 23.75
N ASN A 297 -16.95 -5.27 22.74
CA ASN A 297 -18.34 -5.67 22.89
C ASN A 297 -18.52 -7.20 22.98
N VAL A 298 -17.45 -7.99 22.80
CA VAL A 298 -17.51 -9.46 22.92
C VAL A 298 -17.64 -9.84 24.40
N LYS A 299 -18.75 -10.47 24.75
CA LYS A 299 -18.90 -11.04 26.09
C LYS A 299 -17.93 -12.21 26.24
N GLN A 300 -17.05 -12.11 27.19
CA GLN A 300 -16.20 -13.22 27.62
C GLN A 300 -17.02 -14.12 28.54
N TYR A 301 -17.03 -15.41 28.28
CA TYR A 301 -17.76 -16.43 29.07
C TYR A 301 -16.78 -17.37 29.75
#